data_17992240dfc0f1d75b303477a8de9a15
#
_entry.id   17992240dfc0f1d75b303477a8de9a15
#
_cell.length_a   1.000
_cell.length_b   1.000
_cell.length_c   1.000
_cell.angle_alpha   90.00
_cell.angle_beta   90.00
_cell.angle_gamma   90.00
#
_symmetry.space_group_name_H-M   'P 1'
#
loop_
_entity.id
_entity.type
_entity.pdbx_description
1 polymer ?
#
loop_
_entity_poly.entity_id
_entity_poly.type
_entity_poly.pdbx_seq_one_letter_code
_entity_poly.pdbx_strand_id
1 'polypeptide(L)'
;MNNPNKPLMLVLSSPSGAGKTTLSKKIQQSDNSFEISVSHTTRKPRANEVDGLDYHFVSKEKFKTLLKENAFYEHAEIFGNYYGTSKSSINKITKNNHNVLFDIDWQGSEQLSRFKELNLVKVFILPPSKEELEKRLIARNQDDKEAIKRRMLAYSKDIVHQKDYDYVLVNDNVENCFNNIKGIILKHLKRI
;
A
#
# COMPACT_ATOMS: atom_id res chain seq x y z
N MET A 1 11.46 18.92 7.60
CA MET A 1 11.84 18.44 8.94
C MET A 1 10.64 17.67 9.49
N ASN A 2 10.79 16.37 9.75
CA ASN A 2 9.69 15.56 10.31
C ASN A 2 9.43 15.99 11.74
N ASN A 3 8.18 16.31 12.06
CA ASN A 3 7.76 16.67 13.42
C ASN A 3 7.63 15.37 14.23
N PRO A 4 8.42 15.16 15.32
CA PRO A 4 8.39 13.92 16.10
C PRO A 4 7.04 13.64 16.78
N ASN A 5 6.18 14.66 16.90
CA ASN A 5 4.85 14.52 17.50
C ASN A 5 3.75 14.15 16.48
N LYS A 6 4.10 13.94 15.21
CA LYS A 6 3.11 13.51 14.20
C LYS A 6 3.18 12.00 14.00
N PRO A 7 2.03 11.33 13.87
CA PRO A 7 1.99 9.91 13.52
C PRO A 7 2.85 9.61 12.29
N LEU A 8 3.60 8.53 12.34
CA LEU A 8 4.34 8.03 11.19
C LEU A 8 3.35 7.50 10.15
N MET A 9 3.56 7.87 8.89
CA MET A 9 2.81 7.40 7.74
C MET A 9 3.72 6.55 6.87
N LEU A 10 3.68 5.24 7.08
CA LEU A 10 4.49 4.28 6.33
C LEU A 10 3.77 3.87 5.05
N VAL A 11 4.36 4.16 3.92
CA VAL A 11 3.86 3.74 2.60
C VAL A 11 4.62 2.51 2.15
N LEU A 12 3.91 1.42 1.93
CA LEU A 12 4.44 0.25 1.23
C LEU A 12 3.88 0.23 -0.19
N SER A 13 4.75 0.18 -1.18
CA SER A 13 4.38 -0.02 -2.58
C SER A 13 5.20 -1.14 -3.21
N SER A 14 4.66 -1.75 -4.23
CA SER A 14 5.31 -2.86 -4.91
C SER A 14 4.64 -3.15 -6.26
N PRO A 15 5.30 -3.85 -7.17
CA PRO A 15 4.63 -4.56 -8.24
C PRO A 15 3.62 -5.56 -7.66
N SER A 16 2.53 -5.78 -8.42
CA SER A 16 1.48 -6.71 -8.00
C SER A 16 2.02 -8.13 -7.81
N GLY A 17 1.86 -8.72 -6.62
CA GLY A 17 2.36 -10.07 -6.30
C GLY A 17 3.68 -10.10 -5.53
N ALA A 18 4.34 -8.97 -5.27
CA ALA A 18 5.62 -8.94 -4.54
C ALA A 18 5.49 -9.16 -3.02
N GLY A 19 4.28 -9.31 -2.46
CA GLY A 19 4.05 -9.65 -1.05
C GLY A 19 3.69 -8.47 -0.14
N LYS A 20 3.36 -7.30 -0.70
CA LYS A 20 3.02 -6.08 0.03
C LYS A 20 1.96 -6.31 1.12
N THR A 21 0.78 -6.84 0.77
CA THR A 21 -0.32 -7.07 1.70
C THR A 21 0.04 -8.04 2.84
N THR A 22 0.86 -9.06 2.57
CA THR A 22 1.37 -9.97 3.61
C THR A 22 2.22 -9.21 4.62
N LEU A 23 3.14 -8.37 4.14
CA LEU A 23 4.00 -7.54 4.98
C LEU A 23 3.19 -6.51 5.77
N SER A 24 2.19 -5.86 5.14
CA SER A 24 1.31 -4.89 5.80
C SER A 24 0.54 -5.53 6.97
N LYS A 25 -0.08 -6.68 6.74
CA LYS A 25 -0.79 -7.43 7.80
C LYS A 25 0.16 -7.85 8.92
N LYS A 26 1.39 -8.29 8.58
CA LYS A 26 2.39 -8.69 9.56
C LYS A 26 2.88 -7.52 10.42
N ILE A 27 3.05 -6.32 9.84
CA ILE A 27 3.40 -5.12 10.59
C ILE A 27 2.29 -4.78 11.58
N GLN A 28 1.04 -4.70 11.13
CA GLN A 28 -0.11 -4.40 11.99
C GLN A 28 -0.26 -5.41 13.14
N GLN A 29 -0.04 -6.69 12.88
CA GLN A 29 -0.11 -7.74 13.90
C GLN A 29 1.03 -7.66 14.93
N SER A 30 2.20 -7.14 14.54
CA SER A 30 3.38 -7.05 15.40
C SER A 30 3.48 -5.76 16.20
N ASP A 31 2.75 -4.72 15.80
CA ASP A 31 2.79 -3.40 16.42
C ASP A 31 1.40 -2.74 16.37
N ASN A 32 0.71 -2.78 17.50
CA ASN A 32 -0.64 -2.23 17.65
C ASN A 32 -0.70 -0.71 17.47
N SER A 33 0.43 -0.02 17.41
CA SER A 33 0.45 1.41 17.10
C SER A 33 0.23 1.72 15.62
N PHE A 34 0.24 0.69 14.74
CA PHE A 34 -0.04 0.83 13.31
C PHE A 34 -1.43 0.35 12.94
N GLU A 35 -2.16 1.16 12.19
CA GLU A 35 -3.40 0.76 11.54
C GLU A 35 -3.25 0.86 10.01
N ILE A 36 -3.72 -0.19 9.30
CA ILE A 36 -3.78 -0.16 7.83
C ILE A 36 -4.91 0.79 7.41
N SER A 37 -4.60 1.72 6.51
CA SER A 37 -5.61 2.55 5.88
C SER A 37 -6.43 1.70 4.90
N VAL A 38 -7.69 1.42 5.25
CA VAL A 38 -8.58 0.66 4.38
C VAL A 38 -9.00 1.54 3.21
N SER A 39 -8.54 1.18 2.00
CA SER A 39 -8.85 1.91 0.77
C SER A 39 -10.23 1.56 0.23
N HIS A 40 -10.84 2.52 -0.47
CA HIS A 40 -12.02 2.28 -1.30
C HIS A 40 -11.62 1.63 -2.62
N THR A 41 -12.43 0.72 -3.13
CA THR A 41 -12.21 0.15 -4.48
C THR A 41 -13.53 -0.13 -5.20
N THR A 42 -13.49 -0.03 -6.52
CA THR A 42 -14.60 -0.46 -7.39
C THR A 42 -14.44 -1.88 -7.91
N ARG A 43 -13.34 -2.55 -7.55
CA ARG A 43 -13.14 -3.98 -7.82
C ARG A 43 -14.13 -4.81 -6.99
N LYS A 44 -14.65 -5.87 -7.58
CA LYS A 44 -15.44 -6.85 -6.82
C LYS A 44 -14.58 -7.53 -5.75
N PRO A 45 -15.14 -7.84 -4.56
CA PRO A 45 -14.42 -8.57 -3.52
C PRO A 45 -14.00 -9.97 -4.03
N ARG A 46 -12.86 -10.46 -3.56
CA ARG A 46 -12.45 -11.86 -3.71
C ARG A 46 -13.12 -12.72 -2.64
N ALA A 47 -13.08 -14.04 -2.79
CA ALA A 47 -13.79 -14.97 -1.91
C ALA A 47 -13.49 -14.78 -0.40
N ASN A 48 -12.29 -14.35 -0.05
CA ASN A 48 -11.84 -14.22 1.34
C ASN A 48 -11.66 -12.76 1.77
N GLU A 49 -12.16 -11.79 1.00
CA GLU A 49 -12.09 -10.37 1.34
C GLU A 49 -13.38 -9.90 2.01
N VAL A 50 -13.23 -9.09 3.05
CA VAL A 50 -14.32 -8.58 3.87
C VAL A 50 -14.42 -7.07 3.70
N ASP A 51 -15.64 -6.57 3.42
CA ASP A 51 -15.91 -5.14 3.32
C ASP A 51 -15.62 -4.43 4.65
N GLY A 52 -14.96 -3.28 4.54
CA GLY A 52 -14.53 -2.48 5.69
C GLY A 52 -13.27 -2.98 6.40
N LEU A 53 -12.76 -4.18 6.06
CA LEU A 53 -11.51 -4.73 6.60
C LEU A 53 -10.39 -4.76 5.56
N ASP A 54 -10.64 -5.37 4.40
CA ASP A 54 -9.64 -5.43 3.31
C ASP A 54 -9.76 -4.23 2.39
N TYR A 55 -10.99 -3.84 2.04
CA TYR A 55 -11.36 -2.66 1.27
C TYR A 55 -12.76 -2.18 1.66
N HIS A 56 -13.08 -0.91 1.35
CA HIS A 56 -14.45 -0.44 1.21
C HIS A 56 -14.87 -0.66 -0.24
N PHE A 57 -15.66 -1.72 -0.50
CA PHE A 57 -16.13 -2.04 -1.85
C PHE A 57 -17.30 -1.15 -2.22
N VAL A 58 -17.11 -0.30 -3.24
CA VAL A 58 -18.10 0.69 -3.67
C VAL A 58 -18.38 0.60 -5.16
N SER A 59 -19.53 1.11 -5.59
CA SER A 59 -19.83 1.26 -7.02
C SER A 59 -18.95 2.34 -7.67
N LYS A 60 -18.81 2.27 -9.02
CA LYS A 60 -18.11 3.33 -9.76
C LYS A 60 -18.73 4.70 -9.57
N GLU A 61 -20.08 4.76 -9.48
CA GLU A 61 -20.84 6.00 -9.25
C GLU A 61 -20.50 6.58 -7.88
N LYS A 62 -20.52 5.76 -6.82
CA LYS A 62 -20.16 6.21 -5.47
C LYS A 62 -18.71 6.68 -5.41
N PHE A 63 -17.77 5.97 -6.06
CA PHE A 63 -16.36 6.38 -6.12
C PHE A 63 -16.20 7.75 -6.80
N LYS A 64 -16.89 7.96 -7.94
CA LYS A 64 -16.89 9.25 -8.64
C LYS A 64 -17.49 10.38 -7.79
N THR A 65 -18.52 10.10 -6.99
CA THR A 65 -19.05 11.08 -6.03
C THR A 65 -18.00 11.49 -5.01
N LEU A 66 -17.32 10.53 -4.39
CA LEU A 66 -16.23 10.78 -3.43
C LEU A 66 -15.06 11.57 -4.06
N LEU A 67 -14.75 11.32 -5.33
CA LEU A 67 -13.75 12.12 -6.08
C LEU A 67 -14.19 13.59 -6.21
N LYS A 68 -15.46 13.85 -6.59
CA LYS A 68 -15.99 15.22 -6.71
C LYS A 68 -15.98 15.96 -5.37
N GLU A 69 -16.20 15.24 -4.27
CA GLU A 69 -16.15 15.75 -2.90
C GLU A 69 -14.72 15.94 -2.39
N ASN A 70 -13.72 15.66 -3.20
CA ASN A 70 -12.29 15.73 -2.80
C ASN A 70 -12.00 14.91 -1.51
N ALA A 71 -12.67 13.74 -1.39
CA ALA A 71 -12.65 12.92 -0.20
C ALA A 71 -11.37 12.09 -0.03
N PHE A 72 -10.54 11.97 -1.07
CA PHE A 72 -9.33 11.14 -1.05
C PHE A 72 -8.06 11.95 -0.84
N TYR A 73 -7.09 11.37 -0.15
CA TYR A 73 -5.69 11.81 -0.17
C TYR A 73 -5.01 11.39 -1.47
N GLU A 74 -5.28 10.17 -1.92
CA GLU A 74 -4.76 9.61 -3.15
C GLU A 74 -5.81 8.71 -3.81
N HIS A 75 -5.74 8.58 -5.12
CA HIS A 75 -6.53 7.63 -5.89
C HIS A 75 -5.80 7.21 -7.16
N ALA A 76 -6.08 6.00 -7.64
CA ALA A 76 -5.50 5.47 -8.87
C ALA A 76 -6.50 4.60 -9.62
N GLU A 77 -6.31 4.46 -10.92
CA GLU A 77 -6.97 3.44 -11.72
C GLU A 77 -5.96 2.33 -12.02
N ILE A 78 -6.27 1.11 -11.57
CA ILE A 78 -5.40 -0.06 -11.71
C ILE A 78 -6.21 -1.18 -12.36
N PHE A 79 -5.83 -1.60 -13.56
CA PHE A 79 -6.50 -2.63 -14.35
C PHE A 79 -8.04 -2.40 -14.48
N GLY A 80 -8.46 -1.15 -14.75
CA GLY A 80 -9.86 -0.77 -14.97
C GLY A 80 -10.72 -0.65 -13.71
N ASN A 81 -10.10 -0.73 -12.52
CA ASN A 81 -10.75 -0.48 -11.24
C ASN A 81 -10.13 0.72 -10.54
N TYR A 82 -10.97 1.50 -9.86
CA TYR A 82 -10.52 2.61 -9.03
C TYR A 82 -10.15 2.14 -7.63
N TYR A 83 -9.13 2.78 -7.07
CA TYR A 83 -8.67 2.63 -5.69
C TYR A 83 -8.44 4.01 -5.11
N GLY A 84 -8.66 4.19 -3.80
CA GLY A 84 -8.37 5.49 -3.18
C GLY A 84 -8.47 5.44 -1.67
N THR A 85 -7.57 6.15 -1.01
CA THR A 85 -7.51 6.25 0.45
C THR A 85 -8.17 7.52 0.91
N SER A 86 -9.25 7.38 1.68
CA SER A 86 -10.05 8.53 2.11
C SER A 86 -9.39 9.33 3.23
N LYS A 87 -9.55 10.64 3.19
CA LYS A 87 -9.12 11.56 4.25
C LYS A 87 -9.76 11.22 5.60
N SER A 88 -11.02 10.78 5.59
CA SER A 88 -11.75 10.39 6.80
C SER A 88 -11.14 9.17 7.49
N SER A 89 -10.71 8.13 6.72
CA SER A 89 -10.03 6.96 7.28
C SER A 89 -8.73 7.35 7.97
N ILE A 90 -7.89 8.15 7.31
CA ILE A 90 -6.62 8.60 7.87
C ILE A 90 -6.84 9.46 9.12
N ASN A 91 -7.78 10.40 9.07
CA ASN A 91 -8.10 11.26 10.21
C ASN A 91 -8.60 10.46 11.42
N LYS A 92 -9.34 9.36 11.20
CA LYS A 92 -9.77 8.46 12.28
C LYS A 92 -8.57 7.79 12.96
N ILE A 93 -7.64 7.25 12.19
CA ILE A 93 -6.43 6.58 12.70
C ILE A 93 -5.56 7.57 13.49
N THR A 94 -5.28 8.73 12.90
CA THR A 94 -4.38 9.72 13.50
C THR A 94 -4.96 10.41 14.74
N LYS A 95 -6.30 10.58 14.81
CA LYS A 95 -6.97 11.06 16.04
C LYS A 95 -6.81 10.13 17.22
N ASN A 96 -6.62 8.83 16.97
CA ASN A 96 -6.33 7.84 18.00
C ASN A 96 -4.82 7.75 18.33
N ASN A 97 -4.00 8.68 17.81
CA ASN A 97 -2.53 8.68 17.92
C ASN A 97 -1.87 7.41 17.35
N HIS A 98 -2.52 6.72 16.40
CA HIS A 98 -1.93 5.59 15.71
C HIS A 98 -1.17 6.05 14.46
N ASN A 99 -0.12 5.31 14.14
CA ASN A 99 0.61 5.41 12.89
C ASN A 99 -0.22 4.81 11.75
N VAL A 100 -0.04 5.34 10.54
CA VAL A 100 -0.80 4.89 9.36
C VAL A 100 0.09 4.02 8.49
N LEU A 101 -0.43 2.87 8.08
CA LEU A 101 0.19 2.00 7.11
C LEU A 101 -0.61 2.02 5.80
N PHE A 102 0.00 2.53 4.74
CA PHE A 102 -0.58 2.55 3.40
C PHE A 102 -0.12 1.34 2.59
N ASP A 103 -1.06 0.53 2.13
CA ASP A 103 -0.86 -0.56 1.15
C ASP A 103 -1.35 -0.09 -0.22
N ILE A 104 -0.56 0.75 -0.89
CA ILE A 104 -0.93 1.45 -2.14
C ILE A 104 0.10 1.22 -3.25
N ASP A 105 -0.24 1.63 -4.47
CA ASP A 105 0.70 1.61 -5.59
C ASP A 105 1.57 2.88 -5.65
N TRP A 106 2.43 2.97 -6.66
CA TRP A 106 3.31 4.11 -6.86
C TRP A 106 2.55 5.41 -7.18
N GLN A 107 1.39 5.34 -7.87
CA GLN A 107 0.58 6.51 -8.22
C GLN A 107 0.04 7.18 -6.95
N GLY A 108 -0.48 6.37 -6.01
CA GLY A 108 -0.95 6.86 -4.71
C GLY A 108 0.20 7.43 -3.87
N SER A 109 1.35 6.75 -3.85
CA SER A 109 2.56 7.21 -3.16
C SER A 109 3.04 8.58 -3.67
N GLU A 110 3.03 8.78 -4.99
CA GLU A 110 3.37 10.07 -5.59
C GLU A 110 2.41 11.19 -5.15
N GLN A 111 1.10 10.91 -5.15
CA GLN A 111 0.09 11.88 -4.70
C GLN A 111 0.26 12.25 -3.23
N LEU A 112 0.48 11.26 -2.35
CA LEU A 112 0.77 11.50 -0.92
C LEU A 112 2.01 12.38 -0.72
N SER A 113 3.04 12.24 -1.55
CA SER A 113 4.28 13.03 -1.46
C SER A 113 4.08 14.53 -1.68
N ARG A 114 2.93 14.95 -2.21
CA ARG A 114 2.57 16.36 -2.40
C ARG A 114 2.13 17.03 -1.08
N PHE A 115 1.71 16.25 -0.09
CA PHE A 115 1.28 16.74 1.23
C PHE A 115 2.49 16.83 2.17
N LYS A 116 3.16 17.97 2.15
CA LYS A 116 4.41 18.21 2.92
C LYS A 116 4.23 18.17 4.44
N GLU A 117 3.00 18.30 4.90
CA GLU A 117 2.65 18.20 6.32
C GLU A 117 2.61 16.76 6.84
N LEU A 118 2.58 15.75 5.98
CA LEU A 118 2.57 14.33 6.36
C LEU A 118 3.99 13.86 6.71
N ASN A 119 4.09 13.07 7.78
CA ASN A 119 5.34 12.41 8.19
C ASN A 119 5.50 11.10 7.43
N LEU A 120 5.78 11.18 6.12
CA LEU A 120 5.85 10.04 5.22
C LEU A 120 7.21 9.35 5.29
N VAL A 121 7.17 8.02 5.30
CA VAL A 121 8.31 7.14 5.01
C VAL A 121 7.86 6.13 3.96
N LYS A 122 8.55 6.09 2.84
CA LYS A 122 8.17 5.30 1.67
C LYS A 122 9.13 4.13 1.45
N VAL A 123 8.57 2.91 1.41
CA VAL A 123 9.33 1.67 1.18
C VAL A 123 8.79 0.98 -0.07
N PHE A 124 9.65 0.72 -1.03
CA PHE A 124 9.32 -0.04 -2.22
C PHE A 124 9.75 -1.49 -2.05
N ILE A 125 8.83 -2.43 -2.26
CA ILE A 125 9.09 -3.87 -2.12
C ILE A 125 9.25 -4.48 -3.50
N LEU A 126 10.40 -5.07 -3.76
CA LEU A 126 10.69 -5.82 -4.98
C LEU A 126 10.53 -7.33 -4.76
N PRO A 127 10.08 -8.08 -5.75
CA PRO A 127 10.28 -9.53 -5.77
C PRO A 127 11.78 -9.83 -6.02
N PRO A 128 12.25 -11.05 -5.69
CA PRO A 128 13.63 -11.45 -5.98
C PRO A 128 13.98 -11.41 -7.48
N SER A 129 13.01 -11.81 -8.31
CA SER A 129 13.11 -11.74 -9.76
C SER A 129 11.72 -11.65 -10.41
N LYS A 130 11.69 -11.38 -11.72
CA LYS A 130 10.46 -11.36 -12.51
C LYS A 130 9.83 -12.75 -12.59
N GLU A 131 10.65 -13.79 -12.72
CA GLU A 131 10.24 -15.20 -12.79
C GLU A 131 9.61 -15.64 -11.47
N GLU A 132 10.18 -15.23 -10.34
CA GLU A 132 9.64 -15.52 -9.02
C GLU A 132 8.30 -14.80 -8.80
N LEU A 133 8.16 -13.57 -9.30
CA LEU A 133 6.89 -12.85 -9.28
C LEU A 133 5.80 -13.60 -10.03
N GLU A 134 6.11 -14.10 -11.24
CA GLU A 134 5.17 -14.87 -12.05
C GLU A 134 4.72 -16.16 -11.34
N LYS A 135 5.68 -16.90 -10.74
CA LYS A 135 5.38 -18.09 -9.93
C LYS A 135 4.42 -17.77 -8.78
N ARG A 136 4.65 -16.66 -8.05
CA ARG A 136 3.79 -16.21 -6.95
C ARG A 136 2.38 -15.83 -7.42
N LEU A 137 2.25 -15.18 -8.56
CA LEU A 137 0.94 -14.86 -9.15
C LEU A 137 0.17 -16.12 -9.55
N ILE A 138 0.83 -17.11 -10.15
CA ILE A 138 0.23 -18.39 -10.52
C ILE A 138 -0.18 -19.18 -9.27
N ALA A 139 0.72 -19.32 -8.29
CA ALA A 139 0.49 -20.08 -7.06
C ALA A 139 -0.66 -19.53 -6.21
N ARG A 140 -0.90 -18.22 -6.28
CA ARG A 140 -2.00 -17.55 -5.58
C ARG A 140 -3.39 -18.01 -6.07
N ASN A 141 -3.49 -18.51 -7.28
CA ASN A 141 -4.72 -19.05 -7.90
C ASN A 141 -5.95 -18.12 -7.78
N GLN A 142 -5.75 -16.81 -7.89
CA GLN A 142 -6.80 -15.77 -7.77
C GLN A 142 -7.01 -14.97 -9.06
N ASP A 143 -6.18 -15.22 -10.06
CA ASP A 143 -6.18 -14.50 -11.33
C ASP A 143 -6.18 -15.52 -12.48
N ASP A 144 -6.90 -15.22 -13.55
CA ASP A 144 -6.80 -15.98 -14.79
C ASP A 144 -5.49 -15.68 -15.54
N LYS A 145 -5.18 -16.48 -16.56
CA LYS A 145 -3.94 -16.32 -17.35
C LYS A 145 -3.76 -14.92 -17.94
N GLU A 146 -4.85 -14.32 -18.40
CA GLU A 146 -4.80 -12.97 -18.99
C GLU A 146 -4.54 -11.90 -17.92
N ALA A 147 -5.09 -12.04 -16.71
CA ALA A 147 -4.80 -11.15 -15.60
C ALA A 147 -3.34 -11.25 -15.18
N ILE A 148 -2.78 -12.47 -15.10
CA ILE A 148 -1.35 -12.68 -14.81
C ILE A 148 -0.49 -12.00 -15.86
N LYS A 149 -0.79 -12.20 -17.16
CA LYS A 149 -0.05 -11.58 -18.26
C LYS A 149 -0.08 -10.05 -18.16
N ARG A 150 -1.25 -9.44 -17.90
CA ARG A 150 -1.37 -7.98 -17.69
C ARG A 150 -0.50 -7.49 -16.53
N ARG A 151 -0.45 -8.22 -15.39
CA ARG A 151 0.39 -7.87 -14.24
C ARG A 151 1.87 -8.00 -14.54
N MET A 152 2.27 -9.02 -15.30
CA MET A 152 3.66 -9.20 -15.73
C MET A 152 4.12 -8.10 -16.71
N LEU A 153 3.23 -7.61 -17.57
CA LEU A 153 3.51 -6.45 -18.45
C LEU A 153 3.63 -5.15 -17.64
N ALA A 154 2.85 -4.98 -16.57
CA ALA A 154 2.92 -3.81 -15.70
C ALA A 154 4.22 -3.78 -14.87
N TYR A 155 4.81 -4.93 -14.54
CA TYR A 155 6.01 -5.04 -13.71
C TYR A 155 7.13 -4.08 -14.11
N SER A 156 7.49 -4.04 -15.40
CA SER A 156 8.57 -3.17 -15.90
C SER A 156 8.25 -1.67 -15.77
N LYS A 157 6.96 -1.31 -15.76
CA LYS A 157 6.49 0.06 -15.55
C LYS A 157 6.51 0.42 -14.07
N ASP A 158 6.15 -0.54 -13.21
CA ASP A 158 6.08 -0.30 -11.77
C ASP A 158 7.47 -0.13 -11.14
N ILE A 159 8.44 -0.96 -11.54
CA ILE A 159 9.78 -0.97 -10.91
C ILE A 159 10.58 0.31 -11.16
N VAL A 160 10.30 1.08 -12.21
CA VAL A 160 11.04 2.32 -12.48
C VAL A 160 10.79 3.37 -11.41
N HIS A 161 9.67 3.27 -10.69
CA HIS A 161 9.28 4.19 -9.61
C HIS A 161 10.00 3.91 -8.29
N GLN A 162 10.74 2.78 -8.15
CA GLN A 162 11.51 2.49 -6.93
C GLN A 162 12.47 3.61 -6.52
N LYS A 163 12.99 4.36 -7.48
CA LYS A 163 13.89 5.51 -7.26
C LYS A 163 13.26 6.67 -6.48
N ASP A 164 11.93 6.73 -6.43
CA ASP A 164 11.16 7.79 -5.78
C ASP A 164 10.81 7.45 -4.32
N TYR A 165 11.43 6.35 -3.78
CA TYR A 165 11.20 5.84 -2.42
C TYR A 165 12.42 6.03 -1.54
N ASP A 166 12.18 6.19 -0.23
CA ASP A 166 13.25 6.36 0.76
C ASP A 166 14.05 5.06 0.97
N TYR A 167 13.37 3.91 0.79
CA TYR A 167 13.95 2.58 0.94
C TYR A 167 13.44 1.64 -0.14
N VAL A 168 14.32 0.77 -0.64
CA VAL A 168 13.98 -0.32 -1.56
C VAL A 168 14.42 -1.64 -0.91
N LEU A 169 13.49 -2.57 -0.76
CA LEU A 169 13.75 -3.88 -0.14
C LEU A 169 13.37 -5.01 -1.10
N VAL A 170 14.15 -6.06 -1.13
CA VAL A 170 13.82 -7.28 -1.86
C VAL A 170 13.13 -8.25 -0.91
N ASN A 171 11.95 -8.72 -1.28
CA ASN A 171 11.19 -9.73 -0.53
C ASN A 171 11.51 -11.13 -1.06
N ASP A 172 12.73 -11.59 -0.80
CA ASP A 172 13.17 -12.96 -1.03
C ASP A 172 12.63 -13.91 0.06
N ASN A 173 12.67 -13.43 1.30
CA ASN A 173 12.11 -14.07 2.47
C ASN A 173 11.26 -13.07 3.25
N VAL A 174 10.01 -13.44 3.55
CA VAL A 174 9.04 -12.55 4.22
C VAL A 174 9.53 -12.11 5.61
N GLU A 175 10.16 -13.00 6.38
CA GLU A 175 10.65 -12.68 7.73
C GLU A 175 11.81 -11.68 7.68
N ASN A 176 12.77 -11.89 6.77
CA ASN A 176 13.90 -11.00 6.58
C ASN A 176 13.43 -9.61 6.12
N CYS A 177 12.54 -9.57 5.12
CA CYS A 177 11.98 -8.32 4.62
C CYS A 177 11.18 -7.58 5.72
N PHE A 178 10.38 -8.29 6.49
CA PHE A 178 9.65 -7.73 7.63
C PHE A 178 10.60 -7.16 8.70
N ASN A 179 11.67 -7.86 9.07
CA ASN A 179 12.66 -7.38 10.05
C ASN A 179 13.37 -6.11 9.55
N ASN A 180 13.68 -6.02 8.25
CA ASN A 180 14.22 -4.81 7.64
C ASN A 180 13.24 -3.64 7.75
N ILE A 181 11.94 -3.87 7.48
CA ILE A 181 10.90 -2.83 7.65
C ILE A 181 10.80 -2.40 9.11
N LYS A 182 10.85 -3.33 10.07
CA LYS A 182 10.88 -2.99 11.52
C LYS A 182 12.06 -2.10 11.87
N GLY A 183 13.24 -2.38 11.32
CA GLY A 183 14.43 -1.55 11.51
C GLY A 183 14.21 -0.12 10.99
N ILE A 184 13.57 0.03 9.82
CA ILE A 184 13.20 1.33 9.25
C ILE A 184 12.19 2.06 10.17
N ILE A 185 11.13 1.38 10.60
CA ILE A 185 10.12 1.95 11.51
C ILE A 185 10.79 2.47 12.77
N LEU A 186 11.61 1.65 13.46
CA LEU A 186 12.29 2.02 14.69
C LEU A 186 13.22 3.23 14.49
N LYS A 187 13.92 3.32 13.35
CA LYS A 187 14.76 4.47 13.01
C LYS A 187 13.94 5.76 12.91
N HIS A 188 12.71 5.70 12.40
CA HIS A 188 11.87 6.88 12.21
C HIS A 188 11.03 7.24 13.44
N LEU A 189 10.66 6.27 14.28
CA LEU A 189 9.97 6.50 15.56
C LEU A 189 10.92 7.01 16.66
N LYS A 190 12.19 6.56 16.66
CA LYS A 190 13.22 6.96 17.65
C LYS A 190 13.92 8.29 17.35
N ARG A 191 13.54 9.02 16.33
CA ARG A 191 14.03 10.38 16.05
C ARG A 191 13.37 11.39 17.00
N ILE A 192 13.67 11.22 18.27
CA ILE A 192 13.56 12.24 19.33
C ILE A 192 14.93 12.90 19.50
#